data_413672c2aa48d549d6f5a16cab823132
#
_entry.id   413672c2aa48d549d6f5a16cab823132
#
_cell.length_a   1.000
_cell.length_b   1.000
_cell.length_c   1.000
_cell.angle_alpha   90.00
_cell.angle_beta   90.00
_cell.angle_gamma   90.00
#
_symmetry.space_group_name_H-M   'P 1'
#
loop_
_entity.id
_entity.type
_entity.pdbx_description
1 polymer ?
#
loop_
_entity_poly.entity_id
_entity_poly.type
_entity_poly.pdbx_seq_one_letter_code
_entity_poly.pdbx_strand_id
1 'polypeptide(L)'
;MKWWKTRTEALPALEMQALDAQTLVGLARSCDGYQREMAVAELVRRADPQAIPALLVCVGDWVSEVRRPAEQGLVTFMRDEFIAQWAHALPEVAFVYRVRRADLRNLKSAIEQFLARNIDALEQHAPSLDDEMRRWVFKLRLQRTNDQPALQELLCRTVRSNDLLTALLCLNAADRLQAPVSRRAVFESASRSRLPRMRMMALRELLSLQEHDARPLLRGMCFDTSAAVRSLAVGALVSERDEVSARAKEILNKPGGEARWTVSALHVLHLLEDPQAIVLARSMAQSPAVPLRRLARWLMLSAAQGGEIDEQLTALAADPSPKMRRLAVDHIRRGAPLPNPDALMRMGLERRELAMDVMAMLGSGSPWDRLLFVMQLLDGELPSGKLRNAIDVEFDAWGKAMAHSYVQPRRDQAARLAALWGRRPELLPRGFPKEVEYHLHAFSVI
;
A
#
# COMPACT_ATOMS: atom_id res chain seq x y z
N MET A 1 -6.70 42.41 -24.70
CA MET A 1 -7.90 41.73 -25.23
C MET A 1 -8.97 41.80 -24.16
N LYS A 2 -10.09 42.48 -24.47
CA LYS A 2 -11.16 42.79 -23.50
C LYS A 2 -12.13 41.63 -23.39
N TRP A 3 -11.92 40.74 -22.39
CA TRP A 3 -12.77 39.54 -22.18
C TRP A 3 -13.96 39.77 -21.22
N TRP A 4 -14.30 41.01 -20.87
CA TRP A 4 -15.23 41.34 -19.80
C TRP A 4 -16.28 42.40 -20.19
N LYS A 5 -16.80 42.31 -21.42
CA LYS A 5 -17.91 43.12 -21.87
C LYS A 5 -19.10 42.26 -22.32
N THR A 6 -19.57 41.38 -21.46
CA THR A 6 -20.99 41.01 -21.41
C THR A 6 -21.45 41.26 -20.00
N ARG A 7 -21.97 42.45 -19.76
CA ARG A 7 -22.74 42.81 -18.58
C ARG A 7 -24.00 41.93 -18.62
N THR A 8 -23.94 40.75 -17.99
CA THR A 8 -25.13 40.11 -17.42
C THR A 8 -25.61 41.11 -16.37
N GLU A 9 -26.84 41.56 -16.42
CA GLU A 9 -27.41 42.54 -15.50
C GLU A 9 -27.16 42.03 -14.08
N ALA A 10 -26.29 42.75 -13.34
CA ALA A 10 -26.02 42.40 -11.93
C ALA A 10 -27.36 42.54 -11.20
N LEU A 11 -27.81 41.49 -10.53
CA LEU A 11 -29.05 41.52 -9.75
C LEU A 11 -28.97 42.71 -8.79
N PRO A 12 -30.02 43.59 -8.73
CA PRO A 12 -30.01 44.72 -7.85
C PRO A 12 -29.78 44.28 -6.37
N ALA A 13 -29.15 45.11 -5.57
CA ALA A 13 -28.87 44.78 -4.15
C ALA A 13 -30.15 44.39 -3.34
N LEU A 14 -31.30 44.94 -3.71
CA LEU A 14 -32.60 44.57 -3.16
C LEU A 14 -33.03 43.14 -3.50
N GLU A 15 -32.68 42.62 -4.68
CA GLU A 15 -33.00 41.28 -5.07
C GLU A 15 -32.11 40.26 -4.33
N MET A 16 -30.83 40.55 -4.04
CA MET A 16 -29.96 39.75 -3.22
C MET A 16 -30.48 39.49 -1.81
N GLN A 17 -31.16 40.53 -1.23
CA GLN A 17 -31.76 40.43 0.10
C GLN A 17 -32.95 39.45 0.16
N ALA A 18 -33.62 39.21 -0.96
CA ALA A 18 -34.76 38.31 -1.05
C ALA A 18 -34.33 36.82 -1.22
N LEU A 19 -33.08 36.55 -1.63
CA LEU A 19 -32.58 35.19 -1.87
C LEU A 19 -32.34 34.45 -0.55
N ASP A 20 -32.52 33.13 -0.56
CA ASP A 20 -32.15 32.27 0.55
C ASP A 20 -30.60 32.09 0.67
N ALA A 21 -30.14 31.62 1.81
CA ALA A 21 -28.72 31.43 2.07
C ALA A 21 -28.05 30.45 1.11
N GLN A 22 -28.74 29.39 0.72
CA GLN A 22 -28.21 28.38 -0.20
C GLN A 22 -28.01 28.93 -1.60
N THR A 23 -28.93 29.73 -2.08
CA THR A 23 -28.82 30.44 -3.38
C THR A 23 -27.65 31.43 -3.34
N LEU A 24 -27.48 32.19 -2.25
CA LEU A 24 -26.33 33.10 -2.08
C LEU A 24 -25.00 32.35 -2.06
N VAL A 25 -24.91 31.20 -1.38
CA VAL A 25 -23.74 30.33 -1.40
C VAL A 25 -23.41 29.85 -2.81
N GLY A 26 -24.44 29.55 -3.62
CA GLY A 26 -24.29 29.22 -5.04
C GLY A 26 -23.74 30.41 -5.84
N LEU A 27 -24.30 31.60 -5.66
CA LEU A 27 -23.85 32.83 -6.34
C LEU A 27 -22.43 33.26 -5.93
N ALA A 28 -22.01 33.00 -4.70
CA ALA A 28 -20.65 33.22 -4.25
C ALA A 28 -19.61 32.36 -5.02
N ARG A 29 -20.05 31.37 -5.77
CA ARG A 29 -19.22 30.51 -6.66
C ARG A 29 -19.48 30.79 -8.15
N SER A 30 -20.26 31.83 -8.50
CA SER A 30 -20.56 32.20 -9.88
C SER A 30 -19.28 32.54 -10.68
N CYS A 31 -19.32 32.35 -11.98
CA CYS A 31 -18.27 32.85 -12.88
C CYS A 31 -18.24 34.37 -12.98
N ASP A 32 -19.36 35.05 -12.68
CA ASP A 32 -19.48 36.50 -12.68
C ASP A 32 -18.94 37.08 -11.33
N GLY A 33 -17.91 37.93 -11.42
CA GLY A 33 -17.29 38.57 -10.27
C GLY A 33 -18.23 39.50 -9.50
N TYR A 34 -19.12 40.21 -10.17
CA TYR A 34 -20.10 41.08 -9.52
C TYR A 34 -21.15 40.32 -8.72
N GLN A 35 -21.61 39.18 -9.27
CA GLN A 35 -22.52 38.30 -8.53
C GLN A 35 -21.83 37.72 -7.28
N ARG A 36 -20.57 37.32 -7.39
CA ARG A 36 -19.82 36.84 -6.23
C ARG A 36 -19.64 37.91 -5.17
N GLU A 37 -19.28 39.14 -5.57
CA GLU A 37 -19.12 40.27 -4.65
C GLU A 37 -20.42 40.57 -3.88
N MET A 38 -21.53 40.70 -4.59
CA MET A 38 -22.85 40.98 -4.01
C MET A 38 -23.28 39.83 -3.07
N ALA A 39 -23.10 38.58 -3.49
CA ALA A 39 -23.46 37.43 -2.68
C ALA A 39 -22.61 37.35 -1.40
N VAL A 40 -21.29 37.56 -1.48
CA VAL A 40 -20.40 37.58 -0.32
C VAL A 40 -20.77 38.72 0.65
N ALA A 41 -21.01 39.92 0.14
CA ALA A 41 -21.42 41.04 0.99
C ALA A 41 -22.73 40.73 1.71
N GLU A 42 -23.72 40.15 1.08
CA GLU A 42 -25.00 39.80 1.70
C GLU A 42 -24.86 38.62 2.68
N LEU A 43 -24.07 37.59 2.40
CA LEU A 43 -23.78 36.51 3.33
C LEU A 43 -23.11 37.02 4.63
N VAL A 44 -22.15 37.93 4.51
CA VAL A 44 -21.51 38.57 5.66
C VAL A 44 -22.47 39.41 6.44
N ARG A 45 -23.31 40.23 5.77
CA ARG A 45 -24.33 41.08 6.41
C ARG A 45 -25.35 40.28 7.22
N ARG A 46 -25.77 39.10 6.75
CA ARG A 46 -26.70 38.19 7.48
C ARG A 46 -26.08 37.53 8.68
N ALA A 47 -24.77 37.49 8.76
CA ALA A 47 -24.05 36.82 9.82
C ALA A 47 -24.50 35.34 10.03
N ASP A 48 -24.87 34.65 8.93
CA ASP A 48 -25.27 33.24 8.97
C ASP A 48 -24.01 32.33 8.90
N PRO A 49 -23.74 31.53 9.95
CA PRO A 49 -22.56 30.67 9.98
C PRO A 49 -22.54 29.58 8.91
N GLN A 50 -23.67 29.28 8.25
CA GLN A 50 -23.71 28.39 7.06
C GLN A 50 -22.91 28.95 5.87
N ALA A 51 -22.60 30.24 5.87
CA ALA A 51 -21.76 30.89 4.86
C ALA A 51 -20.26 30.53 5.00
N ILE A 52 -19.79 30.02 6.14
CA ILE A 52 -18.37 29.77 6.42
C ILE A 52 -17.68 28.98 5.28
N PRO A 53 -18.20 27.86 4.75
CA PRO A 53 -17.54 27.13 3.64
C PRO A 53 -17.41 27.97 2.36
N ALA A 54 -18.42 28.76 2.03
CA ALA A 54 -18.38 29.62 0.83
C ALA A 54 -17.36 30.74 0.99
N LEU A 55 -17.34 31.40 2.16
CA LEU A 55 -16.39 32.47 2.46
C LEU A 55 -14.95 31.97 2.44
N LEU A 56 -14.66 30.76 2.97
CA LEU A 56 -13.35 30.13 2.92
C LEU A 56 -12.85 29.89 1.47
N VAL A 57 -13.76 29.62 0.54
CA VAL A 57 -13.39 29.53 -0.89
C VAL A 57 -13.12 30.93 -1.45
N CYS A 58 -13.97 31.93 -1.10
CA CYS A 58 -13.89 33.29 -1.62
C CYS A 58 -12.63 34.06 -1.17
N VAL A 59 -11.99 33.72 -0.04
CA VAL A 59 -10.70 34.33 0.33
C VAL A 59 -9.58 33.99 -0.65
N GLY A 60 -9.77 32.99 -1.50
CA GLY A 60 -8.87 32.66 -2.60
C GLY A 60 -9.22 33.36 -3.92
N ASP A 61 -10.23 34.21 -3.97
CA ASP A 61 -10.65 34.86 -5.21
C ASP A 61 -9.57 35.81 -5.74
N TRP A 62 -9.51 35.96 -7.06
CA TRP A 62 -8.61 36.90 -7.73
C TRP A 62 -9.13 38.34 -7.67
N VAL A 63 -10.46 38.52 -7.47
CA VAL A 63 -11.11 39.84 -7.29
C VAL A 63 -10.98 40.27 -5.84
N SER A 64 -10.35 41.42 -5.59
CA SER A 64 -10.12 41.94 -4.23
C SER A 64 -11.42 42.30 -3.50
N GLU A 65 -12.43 42.76 -4.24
CA GLU A 65 -13.75 43.15 -3.79
C GLU A 65 -14.57 41.94 -3.28
N VAL A 66 -14.28 40.74 -3.76
CA VAL A 66 -14.83 39.47 -3.24
C VAL A 66 -14.03 38.99 -2.03
N ARG A 67 -12.70 39.05 -2.16
CA ARG A 67 -11.79 38.47 -1.15
C ARG A 67 -11.84 39.21 0.19
N ARG A 68 -11.72 40.55 0.19
CA ARG A 68 -11.63 41.32 1.42
C ARG A 68 -12.88 41.19 2.31
N PRO A 69 -14.12 41.32 1.79
CA PRO A 69 -15.31 41.09 2.63
C PRO A 69 -15.38 39.63 3.13
N ALA A 70 -14.94 38.61 2.35
CA ALA A 70 -14.91 37.25 2.80
C ALA A 70 -13.92 37.05 3.99
N GLU A 71 -12.72 37.66 3.92
CA GLU A 71 -11.74 37.65 5.03
C GLU A 71 -12.31 38.29 6.32
N GLN A 72 -12.91 39.47 6.17
CA GLN A 72 -13.53 40.20 7.29
C GLN A 72 -14.69 39.40 7.89
N GLY A 73 -15.55 38.85 7.03
CA GLY A 73 -16.69 38.03 7.47
C GLY A 73 -16.25 36.80 8.24
N LEU A 74 -15.21 36.06 7.78
CA LEU A 74 -14.70 34.88 8.48
C LEU A 74 -14.22 35.22 9.90
N VAL A 75 -13.58 36.36 10.11
CA VAL A 75 -13.16 36.80 11.45
C VAL A 75 -14.36 36.96 12.41
N THR A 76 -15.50 37.46 11.90
CA THR A 76 -16.71 37.60 12.74
C THR A 76 -17.35 36.26 13.11
N PHE A 77 -17.07 35.20 12.32
CA PHE A 77 -17.53 33.84 12.58
C PHE A 77 -16.58 33.02 13.47
N MET A 78 -15.44 33.56 13.90
CA MET A 78 -14.52 32.85 14.83
C MET A 78 -15.04 32.95 16.29
N ARG A 79 -16.23 32.40 16.52
CA ARG A 79 -16.93 32.33 17.78
C ARG A 79 -17.18 30.90 18.18
N ASP A 80 -17.04 30.58 19.45
CA ASP A 80 -17.07 29.22 19.98
C ASP A 80 -18.39 28.50 19.66
N GLU A 81 -19.49 29.22 19.57
CA GLU A 81 -20.82 28.72 19.21
C GLU A 81 -20.90 28.19 17.78
N PHE A 82 -19.97 28.58 16.90
CA PHE A 82 -19.96 28.18 15.50
C PHE A 82 -18.93 27.06 15.19
N ILE A 83 -18.38 26.44 16.23
CA ILE A 83 -17.33 25.41 16.04
C ILE A 83 -17.82 24.20 15.22
N ALA A 84 -19.08 23.85 15.32
CA ALA A 84 -19.67 22.76 14.50
C ALA A 84 -19.61 23.09 13.00
N GLN A 85 -19.95 24.32 12.62
CA GLN A 85 -19.89 24.78 11.22
C GLN A 85 -18.44 24.84 10.71
N TRP A 86 -17.52 25.30 11.55
CA TRP A 86 -16.09 25.26 11.23
C TRP A 86 -15.57 23.83 11.06
N ALA A 87 -16.03 22.86 11.87
CA ALA A 87 -15.69 21.47 11.72
C ALA A 87 -16.16 20.90 10.37
N HIS A 88 -17.38 21.25 9.96
CA HIS A 88 -17.89 20.86 8.64
C HIS A 88 -17.16 21.54 7.48
N ALA A 89 -16.60 22.73 7.71
CA ALA A 89 -15.87 23.50 6.69
C ALA A 89 -14.34 23.20 6.65
N LEU A 90 -13.86 22.19 7.36
CA LEU A 90 -12.43 21.85 7.38
C LEU A 90 -11.84 21.54 6.00
N PRO A 91 -12.55 20.91 5.04
CA PRO A 91 -12.04 20.75 3.67
C PRO A 91 -11.72 22.08 2.99
N GLU A 92 -12.58 23.12 3.21
CA GLU A 92 -12.38 24.48 2.70
C GLU A 92 -11.28 25.21 3.48
N VAL A 93 -11.10 24.94 4.76
CA VAL A 93 -9.94 25.41 5.53
C VAL A 93 -8.66 24.89 4.89
N ALA A 94 -8.58 23.59 4.53
CA ALA A 94 -7.43 23.04 3.83
C ALA A 94 -7.19 23.73 2.47
N PHE A 95 -8.24 24.15 1.77
CA PHE A 95 -8.11 24.94 0.54
C PHE A 95 -7.42 26.27 0.80
N VAL A 96 -7.76 27.00 1.88
CA VAL A 96 -7.14 28.27 2.25
C VAL A 96 -5.62 28.15 2.36
N TYR A 97 -5.11 27.03 2.89
CA TYR A 97 -3.67 26.79 3.02
C TYR A 97 -2.97 26.61 1.67
N ARG A 98 -3.69 26.19 0.63
CA ARG A 98 -3.18 26.00 -0.74
C ARG A 98 -3.18 27.29 -1.55
N VAL A 99 -3.91 28.33 -1.10
CA VAL A 99 -3.96 29.63 -1.78
C VAL A 99 -2.60 30.30 -1.72
N ARG A 100 -2.02 30.63 -2.91
CA ARG A 100 -0.72 31.30 -3.07
C ARG A 100 -0.83 32.71 -3.62
N ARG A 101 -1.98 33.08 -4.23
CA ARG A 101 -2.19 34.36 -4.95
C ARG A 101 -2.60 35.51 -4.06
N ALA A 102 -2.86 35.26 -2.78
CA ALA A 102 -3.22 36.27 -1.77
C ALA A 102 -2.36 36.07 -0.52
N ASP A 103 -2.03 37.18 0.16
CA ASP A 103 -1.37 37.10 1.46
C ASP A 103 -2.41 36.85 2.55
N LEU A 104 -2.59 35.59 2.90
CA LEU A 104 -3.55 35.13 3.91
C LEU A 104 -2.88 34.74 5.24
N ARG A 105 -1.64 35.17 5.49
CA ARG A 105 -0.89 34.76 6.71
C ARG A 105 -1.64 35.06 7.98
N ASN A 106 -2.19 36.27 8.10
CA ASN A 106 -2.96 36.71 9.30
C ASN A 106 -4.23 35.86 9.45
N LEU A 107 -5.00 35.66 8.38
CA LEU A 107 -6.21 34.86 8.42
C LEU A 107 -5.89 33.39 8.78
N LYS A 108 -4.86 32.77 8.17
CA LYS A 108 -4.42 31.41 8.49
C LYS A 108 -4.07 31.29 9.97
N SER A 109 -3.30 32.23 10.50
CA SER A 109 -2.92 32.25 11.92
C SER A 109 -4.16 32.40 12.83
N ALA A 110 -5.12 33.28 12.48
CA ALA A 110 -6.35 33.44 13.23
C ALA A 110 -7.21 32.16 13.22
N ILE A 111 -7.37 31.53 12.08
CA ILE A 111 -8.07 30.22 11.94
C ILE A 111 -7.41 29.17 12.82
N GLU A 112 -6.08 29.02 12.73
CA GLU A 112 -5.35 28.04 13.55
C GLU A 112 -5.52 28.28 15.03
N GLN A 113 -5.39 29.54 15.48
CA GLN A 113 -5.57 29.93 16.89
C GLN A 113 -6.99 29.65 17.37
N PHE A 114 -7.98 29.99 16.57
CA PHE A 114 -9.38 29.74 16.88
C PHE A 114 -9.69 28.26 17.01
N LEU A 115 -9.35 27.46 16.00
CA LEU A 115 -9.60 26.03 16.00
C LEU A 115 -8.78 25.28 17.06
N ALA A 116 -7.55 25.72 17.32
CA ALA A 116 -6.72 25.17 18.39
C ALA A 116 -7.27 25.47 19.78
N ARG A 117 -7.85 26.66 19.99
CA ARG A 117 -8.53 27.01 21.27
C ARG A 117 -9.75 26.13 21.52
N ASN A 118 -10.47 25.75 20.44
CA ASN A 118 -11.69 24.97 20.51
C ASN A 118 -11.45 23.48 20.18
N ILE A 119 -10.22 22.98 20.38
CA ILE A 119 -9.80 21.66 19.93
C ILE A 119 -10.65 20.52 20.49
N ASP A 120 -11.10 20.62 21.75
CA ASP A 120 -11.92 19.58 22.39
C ASP A 120 -13.30 19.45 21.71
N ALA A 121 -13.94 20.60 21.40
CA ALA A 121 -15.19 20.61 20.66
C ALA A 121 -15.00 20.15 19.20
N LEU A 122 -13.88 20.53 18.56
CA LEU A 122 -13.55 20.11 17.20
C LEU A 122 -13.35 18.59 17.10
N GLU A 123 -12.71 17.97 18.09
CA GLU A 123 -12.51 16.51 18.15
C GLU A 123 -13.82 15.73 18.28
N GLN A 124 -14.88 16.29 18.85
CA GLN A 124 -16.19 15.66 18.89
C GLN A 124 -16.79 15.45 17.49
N HIS A 125 -16.41 16.28 16.52
CA HIS A 125 -16.79 16.16 15.12
C HIS A 125 -15.80 15.31 14.28
N ALA A 126 -14.66 14.92 14.86
CA ALA A 126 -13.61 14.17 14.16
C ALA A 126 -14.10 12.85 13.50
N PRO A 127 -15.04 12.08 14.05
CA PRO A 127 -15.51 10.86 13.41
C PRO A 127 -16.16 11.08 12.04
N SER A 128 -16.72 12.26 11.76
CA SER A 128 -17.35 12.60 10.48
C SER A 128 -16.35 13.12 9.44
N LEU A 129 -15.08 13.35 9.83
CA LEU A 129 -14.04 13.89 8.97
C LEU A 129 -13.32 12.77 8.20
N ASP A 130 -12.78 13.11 7.04
CA ASP A 130 -11.86 12.25 6.33
C ASP A 130 -10.50 12.10 7.06
N ASP A 131 -9.67 11.18 6.59
CA ASP A 131 -8.38 10.88 7.24
C ASP A 131 -7.42 12.07 7.22
N GLU A 132 -7.46 12.91 6.19
CA GLU A 132 -6.59 14.09 6.06
C GLU A 132 -6.96 15.13 7.12
N MET A 133 -8.25 15.41 7.27
CA MET A 133 -8.75 16.36 8.24
C MET A 133 -8.59 15.87 9.68
N ARG A 134 -8.82 14.57 9.93
CA ARG A 134 -8.52 13.98 11.25
C ARG A 134 -7.06 14.15 11.64
N ARG A 135 -6.12 13.93 10.70
CA ARG A 135 -4.70 14.16 10.94
C ARG A 135 -4.37 15.63 11.20
N TRP A 136 -5.03 16.53 10.49
CA TRP A 136 -4.83 17.96 10.69
C TRP A 136 -5.32 18.40 12.08
N VAL A 137 -6.51 17.97 12.51
CA VAL A 137 -7.03 18.20 13.87
C VAL A 137 -6.09 17.63 14.93
N PHE A 138 -5.60 16.40 14.72
CA PHE A 138 -4.62 15.80 15.63
C PHE A 138 -3.32 16.61 15.73
N LYS A 139 -2.82 17.17 14.63
CA LYS A 139 -1.65 18.06 14.65
C LYS A 139 -1.90 19.30 15.49
N LEU A 140 -3.07 19.93 15.38
CA LEU A 140 -3.44 21.07 16.22
C LEU A 140 -3.47 20.68 17.70
N ARG A 141 -4.08 19.55 18.03
CA ARG A 141 -4.09 19.01 19.40
C ARG A 141 -2.66 18.82 19.91
N LEU A 142 -1.84 18.18 19.12
CA LEU A 142 -0.45 17.90 19.48
C LEU A 142 0.36 19.18 19.73
N GLN A 143 0.18 20.22 18.92
CA GLN A 143 0.85 21.51 19.09
C GLN A 143 0.43 22.21 20.39
N ARG A 144 -0.83 22.07 20.81
CA ARG A 144 -1.38 22.68 22.01
C ARG A 144 -1.06 21.93 23.31
N THR A 145 -0.73 20.65 23.21
CA THR A 145 -0.44 19.82 24.39
C THR A 145 1.03 20.01 24.80
N ASN A 146 1.27 20.83 25.81
CA ASN A 146 2.60 21.12 26.35
C ASN A 146 2.84 20.44 27.70
N ASP A 147 1.77 20.11 28.43
CA ASP A 147 1.85 19.36 29.69
C ASP A 147 2.40 17.96 29.43
N GLN A 148 3.45 17.56 30.15
CA GLN A 148 4.19 16.32 29.87
C GLN A 148 3.36 15.05 30.12
N PRO A 149 2.60 14.91 31.23
CA PRO A 149 1.68 13.80 31.43
C PRO A 149 0.59 13.72 30.36
N ALA A 150 -0.07 14.83 30.04
CA ALA A 150 -1.11 14.88 29.01
C ALA A 150 -0.56 14.53 27.62
N LEU A 151 0.66 14.98 27.31
CA LEU A 151 1.34 14.64 26.05
C LEU A 151 1.62 13.14 25.98
N GLN A 152 2.17 12.56 27.06
CA GLN A 152 2.44 11.12 27.12
C GLN A 152 1.15 10.31 26.91
N GLU A 153 0.08 10.65 27.61
CA GLU A 153 -1.21 9.97 27.47
C GLU A 153 -1.75 10.06 26.05
N LEU A 154 -1.76 11.26 25.45
CA LEU A 154 -2.19 11.51 24.08
C LEU A 154 -1.40 10.62 23.09
N LEU A 155 -0.07 10.60 23.22
CA LEU A 155 0.80 9.82 22.32
C LEU A 155 0.59 8.32 22.52
N CYS A 156 0.55 7.82 23.76
CA CYS A 156 0.35 6.38 24.04
C CYS A 156 -1.00 5.86 23.53
N ARG A 157 -2.05 6.67 23.60
CA ARG A 157 -3.38 6.33 23.07
C ARG A 157 -3.39 6.33 21.56
N THR A 158 -2.80 7.35 20.93
CA THR A 158 -2.97 7.60 19.48
C THR A 158 -1.96 6.83 18.62
N VAL A 159 -0.77 6.49 19.15
CA VAL A 159 0.28 5.74 18.41
C VAL A 159 -0.18 4.37 17.93
N ARG A 160 -1.25 3.81 18.50
CA ARG A 160 -1.88 2.55 18.09
C ARG A 160 -2.95 2.72 17.00
N SER A 161 -3.11 3.94 16.47
CA SER A 161 -4.03 4.21 15.37
C SER A 161 -3.76 3.30 14.16
N ASN A 162 -4.82 2.94 13.44
CA ASN A 162 -4.69 2.24 12.17
C ASN A 162 -4.22 3.17 11.02
N ASP A 163 -4.27 4.49 11.21
CA ASP A 163 -3.67 5.45 10.27
C ASP A 163 -2.16 5.57 10.52
N LEU A 164 -1.38 5.08 9.56
CA LEU A 164 0.09 5.07 9.64
C LEU A 164 0.67 6.48 9.84
N LEU A 165 0.11 7.48 9.18
CA LEU A 165 0.66 8.84 9.26
C LEU A 165 0.41 9.47 10.63
N THR A 166 -0.76 9.26 11.23
CA THR A 166 -1.04 9.67 12.60
C THR A 166 -0.12 8.97 13.61
N ALA A 167 0.06 7.64 13.45
CA ALA A 167 0.95 6.89 14.31
C ALA A 167 2.41 7.34 14.20
N LEU A 168 2.90 7.68 12.99
CA LEU A 168 4.23 8.25 12.77
C LEU A 168 4.38 9.63 13.41
N LEU A 169 3.35 10.49 13.34
CA LEU A 169 3.37 11.77 14.04
C LEU A 169 3.53 11.59 15.56
N CYS A 170 2.89 10.58 16.14
CA CYS A 170 3.06 10.26 17.56
C CYS A 170 4.48 9.83 17.89
N LEU A 171 5.10 8.94 17.09
CA LEU A 171 6.48 8.52 17.32
C LEU A 171 7.45 9.69 17.24
N ASN A 172 7.34 10.53 16.22
CA ASN A 172 8.19 11.72 16.06
C ASN A 172 7.98 12.74 17.20
N ALA A 173 6.76 12.83 17.73
CA ALA A 173 6.47 13.73 18.84
C ALA A 173 6.93 13.18 20.20
N ALA A 174 7.31 11.92 20.30
CA ALA A 174 7.85 11.33 21.53
C ALA A 174 9.13 12.04 22.00
N ASP A 175 9.91 12.62 21.08
CA ASP A 175 11.11 13.40 21.38
C ASP A 175 10.82 14.68 22.20
N ARG A 176 9.57 15.16 22.22
CA ARG A 176 9.12 16.27 23.05
C ARG A 176 8.98 15.89 24.53
N LEU A 177 8.90 14.59 24.82
CA LEU A 177 8.85 14.09 26.19
C LEU A 177 10.26 14.18 26.83
N GLN A 178 10.36 14.89 27.92
CA GLN A 178 11.63 15.12 28.60
C GLN A 178 12.14 13.87 29.32
N ALA A 179 11.24 13.14 29.99
CA ALA A 179 11.61 11.96 30.75
C ALA A 179 11.80 10.73 29.84
N PRO A 180 12.94 10.02 29.92
CA PRO A 180 13.15 8.78 29.15
C PRO A 180 12.06 7.73 29.38
N VAL A 181 11.60 7.57 30.61
CA VAL A 181 10.53 6.65 31.00
C VAL A 181 9.22 6.96 30.22
N SER A 182 8.89 8.25 30.04
CA SER A 182 7.71 8.67 29.29
C SER A 182 7.85 8.36 27.80
N ARG A 183 9.03 8.57 27.20
CA ARG A 183 9.32 8.16 25.81
C ARG A 183 9.21 6.66 25.64
N ARG A 184 9.78 5.90 26.54
CA ARG A 184 9.69 4.44 26.57
C ARG A 184 8.24 3.98 26.58
N ALA A 185 7.37 4.54 27.41
CA ALA A 185 5.94 4.19 27.46
C ALA A 185 5.25 4.33 26.10
N VAL A 186 5.58 5.39 25.34
CA VAL A 186 5.07 5.58 23.96
C VAL A 186 5.56 4.47 23.03
N PHE A 187 6.85 4.11 23.06
CA PHE A 187 7.42 3.06 22.23
C PHE A 187 6.89 1.67 22.62
N GLU A 188 6.71 1.38 23.91
CA GLU A 188 6.03 0.16 24.36
C GLU A 188 4.57 0.10 23.88
N SER A 189 3.86 1.23 23.88
CA SER A 189 2.51 1.29 23.30
C SER A 189 2.53 1.03 21.79
N ALA A 190 3.48 1.65 21.05
CA ALA A 190 3.65 1.48 19.61
C ALA A 190 4.05 0.05 19.22
N SER A 191 4.79 -0.68 20.09
CA SER A 191 5.16 -2.08 19.88
C SER A 191 3.95 -3.02 19.81
N ARG A 192 2.81 -2.59 20.32
CA ARG A 192 1.52 -3.32 20.30
C ARG A 192 0.62 -2.88 19.14
N SER A 193 1.10 -2.00 18.25
CA SER A 193 0.34 -1.53 17.07
C SER A 193 -0.02 -2.68 16.14
N ARG A 194 -1.17 -2.59 15.46
CA ARG A 194 -1.54 -3.51 14.38
C ARG A 194 -0.63 -3.38 13.16
N LEU A 195 0.02 -2.23 12.98
CA LEU A 195 0.88 -1.92 11.85
C LEU A 195 2.30 -2.46 12.10
N PRO A 196 2.80 -3.41 11.31
CA PRO A 196 4.14 -3.99 11.49
C PRO A 196 5.26 -2.94 11.45
N ARG A 197 5.10 -1.93 10.59
CA ARG A 197 6.07 -0.83 10.47
C ARG A 197 6.23 -0.07 11.78
N MET A 198 5.11 0.20 12.47
CA MET A 198 5.11 0.88 13.77
C MET A 198 5.81 0.05 14.83
N ARG A 199 5.52 -1.27 14.88
CA ARG A 199 6.19 -2.18 15.82
C ARG A 199 7.70 -2.24 15.57
N MET A 200 8.11 -2.28 14.30
CA MET A 200 9.54 -2.28 13.93
C MET A 200 10.24 -0.97 14.35
N MET A 201 9.60 0.19 14.12
CA MET A 201 10.17 1.48 14.52
C MET A 201 10.25 1.59 16.04
N ALA A 202 9.17 1.23 16.75
CA ALA A 202 9.14 1.20 18.20
C ALA A 202 10.26 0.32 18.77
N LEU A 203 10.49 -0.84 18.17
CA LEU A 203 11.57 -1.74 18.59
C LEU A 203 12.96 -1.12 18.40
N ARG A 204 13.20 -0.41 17.29
CA ARG A 204 14.47 0.31 17.08
C ARG A 204 14.71 1.37 18.14
N GLU A 205 13.68 2.15 18.47
CA GLU A 205 13.78 3.19 19.49
C GLU A 205 14.01 2.60 20.89
N LEU A 206 13.31 1.51 21.24
CA LEU A 206 13.52 0.80 22.50
C LEU A 206 14.95 0.24 22.61
N LEU A 207 15.51 -0.27 21.52
CA LEU A 207 16.89 -0.74 21.47
C LEU A 207 17.90 0.41 21.63
N SER A 208 17.61 1.59 21.07
CA SER A 208 18.48 2.76 21.21
C SER A 208 18.57 3.29 22.65
N LEU A 209 17.53 3.09 23.44
CA LEU A 209 17.50 3.48 24.86
C LEU A 209 18.40 2.62 25.76
N GLN A 210 18.94 1.51 25.26
CA GLN A 210 19.87 0.59 25.96
C GLN A 210 19.39 0.10 27.35
N GLU A 211 18.11 0.10 27.60
CA GLU A 211 17.54 -0.28 28.90
C GLU A 211 17.37 -1.81 29.01
N HIS A 212 17.93 -2.40 30.07
CA HIS A 212 17.83 -3.84 30.35
C HIS A 212 16.40 -4.35 30.52
N ASP A 213 15.47 -3.47 30.91
CA ASP A 213 14.06 -3.81 31.14
C ASP A 213 13.26 -4.08 29.86
N ALA A 214 13.80 -3.77 28.66
CA ALA A 214 13.12 -4.07 27.39
C ALA A 214 13.19 -5.56 27.02
N ARG A 215 14.02 -6.38 27.65
CA ARG A 215 14.22 -7.81 27.30
C ARG A 215 12.94 -8.65 27.27
N PRO A 216 12.01 -8.57 28.25
CA PRO A 216 10.78 -9.35 28.19
C PRO A 216 9.93 -9.03 26.95
N LEU A 217 9.86 -7.74 26.56
CA LEU A 217 9.19 -7.31 25.36
C LEU A 217 9.90 -7.86 24.11
N LEU A 218 11.21 -7.76 24.03
CA LEU A 218 12.04 -8.28 22.93
C LEU A 218 11.83 -9.78 22.75
N ARG A 219 11.83 -10.57 23.82
CA ARG A 219 11.55 -12.02 23.78
C ARG A 219 10.16 -12.29 23.16
N GLY A 220 9.15 -11.50 23.51
CA GLY A 220 7.82 -11.58 22.89
C GLY A 220 7.84 -11.23 21.40
N MET A 221 8.60 -10.21 21.01
CA MET A 221 8.70 -9.75 19.62
C MET A 221 9.51 -10.69 18.71
N CYS A 222 10.32 -11.59 19.26
CA CYS A 222 10.93 -12.69 18.49
C CYS A 222 9.87 -13.56 17.80
N PHE A 223 8.66 -13.61 18.31
CA PHE A 223 7.56 -14.40 17.73
C PHE A 223 6.49 -13.53 17.07
N ASP A 224 6.83 -12.27 16.73
CA ASP A 224 5.92 -11.36 16.02
C ASP A 224 5.44 -11.95 14.69
N THR A 225 4.26 -11.55 14.25
CA THR A 225 3.71 -11.96 12.94
C THR A 225 4.50 -11.43 11.75
N SER A 226 5.22 -10.30 11.90
CA SER A 226 6.09 -9.70 10.89
C SER A 226 7.50 -10.30 10.94
N ALA A 227 7.97 -10.82 9.81
CA ALA A 227 9.34 -11.34 9.69
C ALA A 227 10.40 -10.26 10.01
N ALA A 228 10.19 -9.02 9.58
CA ALA A 228 11.13 -7.93 9.82
C ALA A 228 11.26 -7.59 11.33
N VAL A 229 10.13 -7.61 12.06
CA VAL A 229 10.13 -7.40 13.52
C VAL A 229 10.86 -8.56 14.21
N ARG A 230 10.56 -9.82 13.83
CA ARG A 230 11.25 -11.00 14.35
C ARG A 230 12.76 -10.93 14.16
N SER A 231 13.19 -10.63 12.92
CA SER A 231 14.63 -10.56 12.61
C SER A 231 15.35 -9.52 13.46
N LEU A 232 14.73 -8.36 13.66
CA LEU A 232 15.31 -7.31 14.50
C LEU A 232 15.36 -7.73 15.98
N ALA A 233 14.29 -8.36 16.49
CA ALA A 233 14.23 -8.81 17.89
C ALA A 233 15.22 -9.94 18.17
N VAL A 234 15.32 -10.95 17.29
CA VAL A 234 16.28 -12.06 17.39
C VAL A 234 17.70 -11.54 17.33
N GLY A 235 18.00 -10.61 16.39
CA GLY A 235 19.33 -9.98 16.30
C GLY A 235 19.72 -9.21 17.56
N ALA A 236 18.76 -8.61 18.26
CA ALA A 236 19.01 -7.89 19.51
C ALA A 236 19.25 -8.84 20.71
N LEU A 237 18.79 -10.10 20.65
CA LEU A 237 18.90 -11.09 21.73
C LEU A 237 19.94 -12.19 21.42
N VAL A 238 21.01 -11.87 20.72
CA VAL A 238 22.07 -12.84 20.39
C VAL A 238 22.64 -13.51 21.64
N SER A 239 22.78 -12.78 22.75
CA SER A 239 23.24 -13.33 24.05
C SER A 239 22.25 -14.29 24.71
N GLU A 240 20.99 -14.32 24.30
CA GLU A 240 19.91 -15.16 24.80
C GLU A 240 19.46 -16.22 23.78
N ARG A 241 20.34 -16.51 22.81
CA ARG A 241 20.06 -17.39 21.66
C ARG A 241 19.46 -18.73 22.09
N ASP A 242 20.02 -19.37 23.13
CA ASP A 242 19.59 -20.68 23.59
C ASP A 242 18.18 -20.66 24.19
N GLU A 243 17.85 -19.61 24.96
CA GLU A 243 16.51 -19.44 25.52
C GLU A 243 15.46 -19.21 24.44
N VAL A 244 15.80 -18.37 23.46
CA VAL A 244 14.90 -18.07 22.30
C VAL A 244 14.70 -19.33 21.45
N SER A 245 15.76 -20.12 21.20
CA SER A 245 15.68 -21.39 20.49
C SER A 245 14.84 -22.42 21.26
N ALA A 246 15.07 -22.57 22.56
CA ALA A 246 14.28 -23.49 23.41
C ALA A 246 12.79 -23.14 23.38
N ARG A 247 12.47 -21.85 23.47
CA ARG A 247 11.07 -21.38 23.37
C ARG A 247 10.45 -21.63 21.99
N ALA A 248 11.21 -21.45 20.90
CA ALA A 248 10.75 -21.76 19.55
C ALA A 248 10.43 -23.27 19.41
N LYS A 249 11.29 -24.14 19.92
CA LYS A 249 11.07 -25.60 19.93
C LYS A 249 9.85 -26.00 20.75
N GLU A 250 9.65 -25.37 21.89
CA GLU A 250 8.45 -25.60 22.73
C GLU A 250 7.16 -25.27 21.95
N ILE A 251 7.13 -24.12 21.23
CA ILE A 251 5.98 -23.73 20.41
C ILE A 251 5.74 -24.75 19.29
N LEU A 252 6.79 -25.23 18.63
CA LEU A 252 6.69 -26.19 17.53
C LEU A 252 6.23 -27.58 17.97
N ASN A 253 6.60 -27.98 19.18
CA ASN A 253 6.24 -29.29 19.76
C ASN A 253 4.82 -29.31 20.35
N LYS A 254 4.15 -28.15 20.47
CA LYS A 254 2.81 -28.07 21.04
C LYS A 254 1.76 -28.59 20.04
N PRO A 255 1.05 -29.71 20.34
CA PRO A 255 0.00 -30.23 19.46
C PRO A 255 -1.13 -29.20 19.30
N GLY A 256 -1.64 -29.05 18.08
CA GLY A 256 -2.76 -28.15 17.79
C GLY A 256 -2.44 -26.65 17.89
N GLY A 257 -1.17 -26.26 17.89
CA GLY A 257 -0.75 -24.86 17.90
C GLY A 257 -1.28 -24.08 16.69
N GLU A 258 -1.64 -22.82 16.92
CA GLU A 258 -2.06 -21.94 15.81
C GLU A 258 -0.93 -21.78 14.78
N ALA A 259 -1.26 -21.93 13.50
CA ALA A 259 -0.30 -21.88 12.40
C ALA A 259 0.59 -20.62 12.43
N ARG A 260 0.07 -19.47 12.92
CA ARG A 260 0.86 -18.23 13.03
C ARG A 260 2.06 -18.35 13.96
N TRP A 261 1.88 -19.05 15.11
CA TRP A 261 2.95 -19.25 16.08
C TRP A 261 3.97 -20.26 15.57
N THR A 262 3.48 -21.33 14.91
CA THR A 262 4.34 -22.32 14.24
C THR A 262 5.20 -21.69 13.15
N VAL A 263 4.62 -20.81 12.31
CA VAL A 263 5.38 -20.04 11.30
C VAL A 263 6.41 -19.15 11.95
N SER A 264 6.05 -18.43 13.04
CA SER A 264 6.99 -17.56 13.73
C SER A 264 8.15 -18.34 14.36
N ALA A 265 7.85 -19.44 15.05
CA ALA A 265 8.84 -20.27 15.71
C ALA A 265 9.81 -20.95 14.72
N LEU A 266 9.29 -21.50 13.62
CA LEU A 266 10.13 -22.07 12.57
C LEU A 266 11.06 -21.02 11.94
N HIS A 267 10.57 -19.80 11.69
CA HIS A 267 11.41 -18.72 11.19
C HIS A 267 12.45 -18.25 12.21
N VAL A 268 12.13 -18.25 13.51
CA VAL A 268 13.09 -17.94 14.58
C VAL A 268 14.23 -18.95 14.60
N LEU A 269 13.95 -20.25 14.52
CA LEU A 269 15.01 -21.27 14.43
C LEU A 269 15.91 -21.06 13.22
N HIS A 270 15.33 -20.68 12.09
CA HIS A 270 16.13 -20.32 10.89
C HIS A 270 17.01 -19.09 11.13
N LEU A 271 16.47 -18.02 11.74
CA LEU A 271 17.24 -16.81 12.05
C LEU A 271 18.38 -17.05 13.03
N LEU A 272 18.22 -18.04 13.91
CA LEU A 272 19.23 -18.50 14.85
C LEU A 272 20.20 -19.51 14.22
N GLU A 273 20.02 -19.86 12.93
CA GLU A 273 20.81 -20.90 12.25
C GLU A 273 20.78 -22.26 12.97
N ASP A 274 19.65 -22.56 13.64
CA ASP A 274 19.48 -23.84 14.34
C ASP A 274 19.34 -24.97 13.30
N PRO A 275 20.19 -26.01 13.35
CA PRO A 275 20.17 -27.10 12.35
C PRO A 275 18.84 -27.86 12.30
N GLN A 276 18.04 -27.83 13.37
CA GLN A 276 16.71 -28.45 13.36
C GLN A 276 15.70 -27.69 12.50
N ALA A 277 15.95 -26.43 12.13
CA ALA A 277 15.03 -25.64 11.31
C ALA A 277 14.69 -26.33 9.98
N ILE A 278 15.68 -26.89 9.28
CA ILE A 278 15.47 -27.58 7.99
C ILE A 278 14.78 -28.92 8.20
N VAL A 279 15.14 -29.67 9.26
CA VAL A 279 14.48 -30.96 9.58
C VAL A 279 12.99 -30.75 9.83
N LEU A 280 12.64 -29.75 10.63
CA LEU A 280 11.26 -29.39 10.94
C LEU A 280 10.55 -28.82 9.69
N ALA A 281 11.23 -28.05 8.85
CA ALA A 281 10.67 -27.57 7.60
C ALA A 281 10.26 -28.72 6.67
N ARG A 282 11.07 -29.79 6.58
CA ARG A 282 10.73 -30.98 5.77
C ARG A 282 9.42 -31.63 6.25
N SER A 283 9.22 -31.78 7.55
CA SER A 283 8.00 -32.36 8.12
C SER A 283 6.75 -31.48 7.87
N MET A 284 6.95 -30.16 7.71
CA MET A 284 5.88 -29.16 7.54
C MET A 284 5.63 -28.79 6.07
N ALA A 285 6.41 -29.32 5.13
CA ALA A 285 6.32 -29.00 3.71
C ALA A 285 5.00 -29.40 3.04
N GLN A 286 4.20 -30.26 3.67
CA GLN A 286 2.86 -30.67 3.23
C GLN A 286 1.75 -30.14 4.14
N SER A 287 2.05 -29.21 5.03
CA SER A 287 1.04 -28.62 5.95
C SER A 287 -0.18 -28.08 5.17
N PRO A 288 -1.41 -28.29 5.64
CA PRO A 288 -2.61 -27.70 5.06
C PRO A 288 -2.58 -26.16 5.18
N ALA A 289 -1.90 -25.62 6.20
CA ALA A 289 -1.73 -24.19 6.39
C ALA A 289 -0.74 -23.61 5.38
N VAL A 290 -1.24 -22.92 4.35
CA VAL A 290 -0.42 -22.32 3.28
C VAL A 290 0.75 -21.46 3.79
N PRO A 291 0.58 -20.59 4.83
CA PRO A 291 1.71 -19.79 5.33
C PRO A 291 2.85 -20.67 5.88
N LEU A 292 2.53 -21.75 6.59
CA LEU A 292 3.52 -22.67 7.13
C LEU A 292 4.20 -23.47 6.03
N ARG A 293 3.42 -24.06 5.12
CA ARG A 293 3.95 -24.78 3.94
C ARG A 293 4.86 -23.87 3.10
N ARG A 294 4.49 -22.60 2.92
CA ARG A 294 5.31 -21.62 2.18
C ARG A 294 6.65 -21.36 2.85
N LEU A 295 6.66 -21.12 4.16
CA LEU A 295 7.90 -20.92 4.90
C LEU A 295 8.78 -22.19 4.86
N ALA A 296 8.18 -23.36 5.09
CA ALA A 296 8.88 -24.62 5.06
C ALA A 296 9.56 -24.86 3.70
N ARG A 297 8.82 -24.70 2.59
CA ARG A 297 9.37 -24.83 1.23
C ARG A 297 10.43 -23.78 0.91
N TRP A 298 10.23 -22.55 1.37
CA TRP A 298 11.25 -21.49 1.20
C TRP A 298 12.55 -21.86 1.93
N LEU A 299 12.49 -22.37 3.16
CA LEU A 299 13.66 -22.82 3.91
C LEU A 299 14.37 -23.99 3.21
N MET A 300 13.61 -24.99 2.77
CA MET A 300 14.17 -26.13 2.04
C MET A 300 14.84 -25.67 0.74
N LEU A 301 14.22 -24.79 -0.01
CA LEU A 301 14.78 -24.25 -1.25
C LEU A 301 16.04 -23.41 -1.01
N SER A 302 16.07 -22.64 0.09
CA SER A 302 17.27 -21.86 0.47
C SER A 302 18.46 -22.73 0.90
N ALA A 303 18.21 -23.94 1.38
CA ALA A 303 19.23 -24.89 1.78
C ALA A 303 19.57 -25.93 0.70
N ALA A 304 18.75 -26.03 -0.36
CA ALA A 304 18.90 -27.03 -1.42
C ALA A 304 20.12 -26.76 -2.29
N GLN A 305 20.74 -27.84 -2.77
CA GLN A 305 21.87 -27.78 -3.69
C GLN A 305 21.66 -28.74 -4.88
N GLY A 306 22.24 -28.39 -6.02
CA GLY A 306 22.19 -29.24 -7.21
C GLY A 306 20.76 -29.61 -7.62
N GLY A 307 20.51 -30.90 -7.83
CA GLY A 307 19.21 -31.45 -8.24
C GLY A 307 18.06 -31.24 -7.26
N GLU A 308 18.34 -31.02 -5.97
CA GLU A 308 17.29 -30.76 -4.97
C GLU A 308 16.54 -29.46 -5.27
N ILE A 309 17.21 -28.48 -5.88
CA ILE A 309 16.56 -27.20 -6.27
C ILE A 309 15.46 -27.47 -7.29
N ASP A 310 15.75 -28.31 -8.30
CA ASP A 310 14.80 -28.68 -9.35
C ASP A 310 13.57 -29.40 -8.75
N GLU A 311 13.80 -30.34 -7.84
CA GLU A 311 12.72 -31.05 -7.13
C GLU A 311 11.83 -30.08 -6.33
N GLN A 312 12.43 -29.15 -5.57
CA GLN A 312 11.67 -28.19 -4.78
C GLN A 312 10.88 -27.23 -5.67
N LEU A 313 11.48 -26.72 -6.75
CA LEU A 313 10.81 -25.82 -7.68
C LEU A 313 9.66 -26.52 -8.42
N THR A 314 9.86 -27.77 -8.83
CA THR A 314 8.81 -28.60 -9.46
C THR A 314 7.66 -28.85 -8.49
N ALA A 315 7.94 -29.17 -7.24
CA ALA A 315 6.91 -29.36 -6.21
C ALA A 315 6.14 -28.07 -5.92
N LEU A 316 6.82 -26.91 -5.94
CA LEU A 316 6.18 -25.59 -5.79
C LEU A 316 5.31 -25.26 -7.02
N ALA A 317 5.76 -25.57 -8.23
CA ALA A 317 5.01 -25.36 -9.47
C ALA A 317 3.70 -26.16 -9.50
N ALA A 318 3.71 -27.36 -8.93
CA ALA A 318 2.56 -28.26 -8.86
C ALA A 318 1.60 -27.97 -7.68
N ASP A 319 1.95 -27.07 -6.75
CA ASP A 319 1.14 -26.81 -5.55
C ASP A 319 -0.24 -26.23 -5.92
N PRO A 320 -1.33 -26.68 -5.28
CA PRO A 320 -2.68 -26.15 -5.54
C PRO A 320 -2.82 -24.64 -5.21
N SER A 321 -1.99 -24.10 -4.31
CA SER A 321 -2.05 -22.70 -3.93
C SER A 321 -1.28 -21.78 -4.90
N PRO A 322 -1.94 -20.76 -5.50
CA PRO A 322 -1.25 -19.77 -6.33
C PRO A 322 -0.12 -19.03 -5.61
N LYS A 323 -0.22 -18.87 -4.27
CA LYS A 323 0.84 -18.24 -3.46
C LYS A 323 2.12 -19.09 -3.40
N MET A 324 1.98 -20.40 -3.48
CA MET A 324 3.10 -21.33 -3.52
C MET A 324 3.75 -21.33 -4.91
N ARG A 325 2.96 -21.41 -5.97
CA ARG A 325 3.45 -21.34 -7.34
C ARG A 325 4.18 -20.03 -7.64
N ARG A 326 3.66 -18.90 -7.11
CA ARG A 326 4.37 -17.60 -7.21
C ARG A 326 5.75 -17.65 -6.55
N LEU A 327 5.93 -18.41 -5.47
CA LEU A 327 7.25 -18.57 -4.85
C LEU A 327 8.25 -19.21 -5.83
N ALA A 328 7.84 -20.21 -6.61
CA ALA A 328 8.69 -20.80 -7.67
C ALA A 328 9.05 -19.77 -8.74
N VAL A 329 8.04 -19.04 -9.26
CA VAL A 329 8.25 -17.97 -10.26
C VAL A 329 9.25 -16.92 -9.74
N ASP A 330 9.10 -16.48 -8.49
CA ASP A 330 9.97 -15.47 -7.89
C ASP A 330 11.42 -15.96 -7.73
N HIS A 331 11.62 -17.23 -7.38
CA HIS A 331 12.96 -17.82 -7.28
C HIS A 331 13.63 -17.97 -8.66
N ILE A 332 12.91 -18.46 -9.66
CA ILE A 332 13.41 -18.59 -11.03
C ILE A 332 13.78 -17.21 -11.59
N ARG A 333 12.95 -16.20 -11.39
CA ARG A 333 13.25 -14.82 -11.83
C ARG A 333 14.47 -14.20 -11.14
N ARG A 334 14.83 -14.68 -9.96
CA ARG A 334 16.04 -14.26 -9.22
C ARG A 334 17.29 -15.06 -9.60
N GLY A 335 17.20 -15.94 -10.59
CA GLY A 335 18.33 -16.68 -11.13
C GLY A 335 18.42 -18.13 -10.65
N ALA A 336 17.42 -18.66 -9.95
CA ALA A 336 17.36 -20.11 -9.73
C ALA A 336 17.18 -20.83 -11.06
N PRO A 337 17.75 -22.05 -11.22
CA PRO A 337 17.62 -22.83 -12.45
C PRO A 337 16.14 -23.10 -12.75
N LEU A 338 15.79 -23.05 -14.04
CA LEU A 338 14.47 -23.44 -14.49
C LEU A 338 14.34 -24.96 -14.38
N PRO A 339 13.30 -25.51 -13.73
CA PRO A 339 13.00 -26.94 -13.78
C PRO A 339 12.82 -27.41 -15.21
N ASN A 340 12.90 -28.75 -15.41
CA ASN A 340 12.76 -29.34 -16.74
C ASN A 340 11.57 -28.71 -17.51
N PRO A 341 11.81 -27.96 -18.61
CA PRO A 341 10.76 -27.27 -19.35
C PRO A 341 9.67 -28.18 -19.88
N ASP A 342 10.02 -29.40 -20.34
CA ASP A 342 9.04 -30.34 -20.85
C ASP A 342 8.11 -30.88 -19.75
N ALA A 343 8.61 -31.06 -18.53
CA ALA A 343 7.80 -31.45 -17.39
C ALA A 343 6.84 -30.30 -16.97
N LEU A 344 7.33 -29.06 -16.98
CA LEU A 344 6.51 -27.88 -16.70
C LEU A 344 5.40 -27.69 -17.75
N MET A 345 5.75 -27.81 -19.05
CA MET A 345 4.79 -27.71 -20.15
C MET A 345 3.71 -28.79 -20.04
N ARG A 346 4.09 -30.03 -19.81
CA ARG A 346 3.15 -31.16 -19.64
C ARG A 346 2.18 -30.86 -18.48
N MET A 347 2.70 -30.43 -17.34
CA MET A 347 1.88 -30.08 -16.18
C MET A 347 0.88 -28.96 -16.51
N GLY A 348 1.30 -27.91 -17.24
CA GLY A 348 0.43 -26.80 -17.64
C GLY A 348 -0.61 -27.18 -18.69
N LEU A 349 -0.32 -28.20 -19.55
CA LEU A 349 -1.27 -28.73 -20.52
C LEU A 349 -2.31 -29.65 -19.87
N GLU A 350 -1.89 -30.51 -18.95
CA GLU A 350 -2.78 -31.39 -18.17
C GLU A 350 -3.67 -30.64 -17.21
N ARG A 351 -3.14 -29.57 -16.61
CA ARG A 351 -3.81 -28.74 -15.62
C ARG A 351 -3.82 -27.28 -16.07
N ARG A 352 -4.80 -26.93 -16.89
CA ARG A 352 -4.88 -25.59 -17.54
C ARG A 352 -4.95 -24.42 -16.54
N GLU A 353 -5.41 -24.65 -15.32
CA GLU A 353 -5.36 -23.64 -14.25
C GLU A 353 -3.93 -23.23 -13.85
N LEU A 354 -2.93 -24.05 -14.20
CA LEU A 354 -1.50 -23.76 -13.96
C LEU A 354 -0.82 -23.08 -15.15
N ALA A 355 -1.46 -23.03 -16.30
CA ALA A 355 -0.83 -22.57 -17.56
C ALA A 355 -0.20 -21.18 -17.45
N MET A 356 -0.87 -20.23 -16.78
CA MET A 356 -0.33 -18.88 -16.58
C MET A 356 0.93 -18.86 -15.69
N ASP A 357 0.97 -19.68 -14.64
CA ASP A 357 2.13 -19.77 -13.76
C ASP A 357 3.29 -20.47 -14.50
N VAL A 358 3.01 -21.50 -15.32
CA VAL A 358 4.00 -22.18 -16.17
C VAL A 358 4.58 -21.23 -17.22
N MET A 359 3.74 -20.45 -17.93
CA MET A 359 4.22 -19.40 -18.84
C MET A 359 5.15 -18.42 -18.14
N ALA A 360 4.80 -18.00 -16.92
CA ALA A 360 5.62 -17.07 -16.15
C ALA A 360 6.98 -17.68 -15.74
N MET A 361 7.05 -18.99 -15.47
CA MET A 361 8.30 -19.70 -15.18
C MET A 361 9.16 -19.84 -16.45
N LEU A 362 8.56 -20.31 -17.55
CA LEU A 362 9.23 -20.45 -18.85
C LEU A 362 9.77 -19.11 -19.37
N GLY A 363 9.19 -18.00 -18.92
CA GLY A 363 9.65 -16.65 -19.25
C GLY A 363 11.11 -16.35 -18.89
N SER A 364 11.70 -17.11 -17.98
CA SER A 364 13.11 -17.02 -17.61
C SER A 364 14.01 -18.01 -18.36
N GLY A 365 13.45 -18.85 -19.21
CA GLY A 365 14.14 -19.86 -19.97
C GLY A 365 14.30 -19.52 -21.45
N SER A 366 14.38 -20.58 -22.30
CA SER A 366 14.45 -20.42 -23.75
C SER A 366 13.18 -19.78 -24.31
N PRO A 367 13.29 -18.79 -25.20
CA PRO A 367 12.11 -18.24 -25.88
C PRO A 367 11.38 -19.31 -26.72
N TRP A 368 12.07 -20.33 -27.16
CA TRP A 368 11.49 -21.44 -27.94
C TRP A 368 10.59 -22.32 -27.07
N ASP A 369 10.94 -22.59 -25.81
CA ASP A 369 10.07 -23.31 -24.88
C ASP A 369 8.78 -22.51 -24.60
N ARG A 370 8.88 -21.20 -24.52
CA ARG A 370 7.71 -20.30 -24.34
C ARG A 370 6.77 -20.41 -25.55
N LEU A 371 7.29 -20.22 -26.78
CA LEU A 371 6.49 -20.30 -27.99
C LEU A 371 5.86 -21.70 -28.15
N LEU A 372 6.64 -22.75 -27.92
CA LEU A 372 6.16 -24.13 -28.00
C LEU A 372 5.00 -24.38 -27.04
N PHE A 373 5.12 -23.94 -25.80
CA PHE A 373 4.05 -24.09 -24.81
C PHE A 373 2.78 -23.34 -25.21
N VAL A 374 2.91 -22.08 -25.65
CA VAL A 374 1.77 -21.28 -26.10
C VAL A 374 1.06 -21.94 -27.31
N MET A 375 1.81 -22.42 -28.30
CA MET A 375 1.24 -23.12 -29.45
C MET A 375 0.56 -24.43 -29.04
N GLN A 376 1.11 -25.17 -28.08
CA GLN A 376 0.48 -26.37 -27.53
C GLN A 376 -0.78 -26.12 -26.75
N LEU A 377 -0.86 -24.97 -26.02
CA LEU A 377 -2.09 -24.54 -25.32
C LEU A 377 -3.22 -24.25 -26.32
N LEU A 378 -2.88 -23.80 -27.53
CA LEU A 378 -3.85 -23.56 -28.60
C LEU A 378 -4.23 -24.84 -29.33
N ASP A 379 -3.41 -25.90 -29.23
CA ASP A 379 -3.65 -27.21 -29.86
C ASP A 379 -4.64 -28.03 -29.02
N GLY A 380 -5.90 -27.77 -29.20
CA GLY A 380 -6.98 -28.41 -28.46
C GLY A 380 -8.15 -27.48 -28.26
N GLU A 381 -8.78 -27.50 -27.07
CA GLU A 381 -9.83 -26.56 -26.76
C GLU A 381 -9.30 -25.12 -26.65
N LEU A 382 -9.85 -24.20 -27.46
CA LEU A 382 -9.39 -22.82 -27.52
C LEU A 382 -9.52 -22.15 -26.15
N PRO A 383 -8.40 -21.60 -25.61
CA PRO A 383 -8.44 -20.90 -24.34
C PRO A 383 -9.39 -19.69 -24.37
N SER A 384 -10.10 -19.45 -23.28
CA SER A 384 -11.02 -18.34 -23.12
C SER A 384 -10.62 -17.44 -21.94
N GLY A 385 -11.21 -16.25 -21.86
CA GLY A 385 -11.06 -15.35 -20.75
C GLY A 385 -9.60 -14.93 -20.46
N LYS A 386 -9.18 -15.02 -19.18
CA LYS A 386 -7.86 -14.57 -18.74
C LYS A 386 -6.69 -15.31 -19.40
N LEU A 387 -6.84 -16.59 -19.65
CA LEU A 387 -5.77 -17.39 -20.30
C LEU A 387 -5.58 -16.94 -21.75
N ARG A 388 -6.66 -16.66 -22.47
CA ARG A 388 -6.57 -16.14 -23.84
C ARG A 388 -5.82 -14.81 -23.89
N ASN A 389 -6.20 -13.88 -23.03
CA ASN A 389 -5.52 -12.58 -22.96
C ASN A 389 -4.03 -12.74 -22.59
N ALA A 390 -3.70 -13.68 -21.70
CA ALA A 390 -2.32 -13.96 -21.33
C ALA A 390 -1.50 -14.50 -22.52
N ILE A 391 -2.11 -15.34 -23.36
CA ILE A 391 -1.48 -15.85 -24.59
C ILE A 391 -1.21 -14.72 -25.60
N ASP A 392 -2.17 -13.81 -25.78
CA ASP A 392 -2.00 -12.68 -26.70
C ASP A 392 -0.86 -11.74 -26.24
N VAL A 393 -0.79 -11.46 -24.91
CA VAL A 393 0.32 -10.71 -24.31
C VAL A 393 1.66 -11.45 -24.45
N GLU A 394 1.64 -12.77 -24.35
CA GLU A 394 2.84 -13.59 -24.44
C GLU A 394 3.43 -13.59 -25.84
N PHE A 395 2.61 -13.59 -26.91
CA PHE A 395 3.09 -13.45 -28.28
C PHE A 395 3.84 -12.13 -28.49
N ASP A 396 3.29 -11.01 -27.99
CA ASP A 396 3.95 -9.71 -28.05
C ASP A 396 5.29 -9.69 -27.30
N ALA A 397 5.30 -10.27 -26.09
CA ALA A 397 6.49 -10.36 -25.26
C ALA A 397 7.55 -11.26 -25.90
N TRP A 398 7.12 -12.36 -26.51
CA TRP A 398 7.99 -13.30 -27.24
C TRP A 398 8.62 -12.62 -28.45
N GLY A 399 7.84 -11.96 -29.30
CA GLY A 399 8.34 -11.24 -30.48
C GLY A 399 9.40 -10.18 -30.12
N LYS A 400 9.16 -9.40 -29.06
CA LYS A 400 10.14 -8.44 -28.53
C LYS A 400 11.42 -9.11 -28.02
N ALA A 401 11.31 -10.25 -27.35
CA ALA A 401 12.45 -11.00 -26.87
C ALA A 401 13.27 -11.60 -28.02
N MET A 402 12.61 -12.10 -29.07
CA MET A 402 13.26 -12.67 -30.24
C MET A 402 14.00 -11.65 -31.10
N ALA A 403 13.52 -10.39 -31.15
CA ALA A 403 14.19 -9.31 -31.89
C ALA A 403 15.65 -9.08 -31.43
N HIS A 404 15.99 -9.51 -30.22
CA HIS A 404 17.33 -9.36 -29.61
C HIS A 404 17.96 -10.71 -29.22
N SER A 405 17.39 -11.84 -29.67
CA SER A 405 17.86 -13.19 -29.32
C SER A 405 18.47 -13.89 -30.52
N TYR A 406 19.64 -14.49 -30.29
CA TYR A 406 20.32 -15.37 -31.26
C TYR A 406 20.27 -16.84 -30.83
N VAL A 407 19.45 -17.18 -29.85
CA VAL A 407 19.33 -18.57 -29.35
C VAL A 407 18.66 -19.45 -30.39
N GLN A 408 19.35 -20.48 -30.82
CA GLN A 408 18.80 -21.48 -31.76
C GLN A 408 17.83 -22.40 -31.03
N PRO A 409 16.74 -22.82 -31.68
CA PRO A 409 15.90 -23.90 -31.16
C PRO A 409 16.64 -25.23 -31.14
N ARG A 410 16.39 -26.07 -30.14
CA ARG A 410 16.84 -27.46 -30.16
C ARG A 410 16.11 -28.21 -31.27
N ARG A 411 16.73 -29.28 -31.79
CA ARG A 411 16.17 -30.06 -32.90
C ARG A 411 14.76 -30.60 -32.61
N ASP A 412 14.54 -31.07 -31.37
CA ASP A 412 13.24 -31.54 -30.92
C ASP A 412 12.21 -30.41 -30.84
N GLN A 413 12.60 -29.22 -30.35
CA GLN A 413 11.75 -28.02 -30.33
C GLN A 413 11.38 -27.59 -31.74
N ALA A 414 12.34 -27.50 -32.65
CA ALA A 414 12.11 -27.13 -34.05
C ALA A 414 11.10 -28.09 -34.73
N ALA A 415 11.28 -29.40 -34.57
CA ALA A 415 10.37 -30.40 -35.14
C ALA A 415 8.93 -30.26 -34.59
N ARG A 416 8.78 -30.05 -33.26
CA ARG A 416 7.48 -29.84 -32.60
C ARG A 416 6.80 -28.54 -33.06
N LEU A 417 7.58 -27.46 -33.17
CA LEU A 417 7.07 -26.16 -33.66
C LEU A 417 6.65 -26.26 -35.13
N ALA A 418 7.43 -26.91 -36.00
CA ALA A 418 7.06 -27.11 -37.39
C ALA A 418 5.77 -27.91 -37.55
N ALA A 419 5.59 -28.97 -36.75
CA ALA A 419 4.35 -29.76 -36.75
C ALA A 419 3.13 -28.93 -36.32
N LEU A 420 3.27 -28.14 -35.29
CA LEU A 420 2.20 -27.21 -34.83
C LEU A 420 1.93 -26.12 -35.88
N TRP A 421 2.96 -25.57 -36.51
CA TRP A 421 2.82 -24.57 -37.57
C TRP A 421 2.07 -25.10 -38.78
N GLY A 422 2.27 -26.36 -39.14
CA GLY A 422 1.50 -27.03 -40.21
C GLY A 422 -0.02 -26.98 -39.95
N ARG A 423 -0.44 -26.94 -38.69
CA ARG A 423 -1.86 -26.88 -38.27
C ARG A 423 -2.31 -25.47 -37.86
N ARG A 424 -1.51 -24.43 -38.14
CA ARG A 424 -1.77 -23.04 -37.68
C ARG A 424 -3.18 -22.48 -37.96
N PRO A 425 -3.86 -22.81 -39.10
CA PRO A 425 -5.23 -22.31 -39.34
C PRO A 425 -6.24 -22.84 -38.30
N GLU A 426 -6.02 -24.05 -37.79
CA GLU A 426 -6.85 -24.70 -36.78
C GLU A 426 -6.55 -24.13 -35.40
N LEU A 427 -5.27 -23.86 -35.08
CA LEU A 427 -4.80 -23.36 -33.81
C LEU A 427 -5.21 -21.89 -33.60
N LEU A 428 -5.10 -21.04 -34.63
CA LEU A 428 -5.40 -19.62 -34.55
C LEU A 428 -6.01 -19.15 -35.87
N PRO A 429 -7.34 -19.25 -36.03
CA PRO A 429 -8.05 -18.88 -37.27
C PRO A 429 -7.80 -17.44 -37.77
N ARG A 430 -7.46 -16.54 -36.87
CA ARG A 430 -7.11 -15.13 -37.21
C ARG A 430 -5.67 -14.96 -37.67
N GLY A 431 -4.89 -16.05 -37.71
CA GLY A 431 -3.45 -16.06 -38.00
C GLY A 431 -2.59 -15.73 -36.79
N PHE A 432 -1.34 -16.16 -36.87
CA PHE A 432 -0.31 -15.80 -35.88
C PHE A 432 0.26 -14.41 -36.16
N PRO A 433 0.81 -13.71 -35.13
CA PRO A 433 1.55 -12.47 -35.38
C PRO A 433 2.67 -12.70 -36.42
N LYS A 434 2.89 -11.71 -37.30
CA LYS A 434 3.90 -11.81 -38.39
C LYS A 434 5.31 -12.02 -37.85
N GLU A 435 5.60 -11.55 -36.67
CA GLU A 435 6.87 -11.74 -35.96
C GLU A 435 7.14 -13.21 -35.69
N VAL A 436 6.11 -14.01 -35.38
CA VAL A 436 6.26 -15.47 -35.17
C VAL A 436 6.68 -16.14 -36.45
N GLU A 437 5.98 -15.89 -37.56
CA GLU A 437 6.29 -16.44 -38.87
C GLU A 437 7.70 -16.05 -39.34
N TYR A 438 8.03 -14.75 -39.18
CA TYR A 438 9.34 -14.23 -39.55
C TYR A 438 10.48 -14.97 -38.81
N HIS A 439 10.38 -15.15 -37.51
CA HIS A 439 11.43 -15.80 -36.73
C HIS A 439 11.49 -17.32 -36.99
N LEU A 440 10.36 -18.00 -37.21
CA LEU A 440 10.37 -19.40 -37.58
C LEU A 440 11.13 -19.64 -38.90
N HIS A 441 10.94 -18.79 -39.92
CA HIS A 441 11.73 -18.81 -41.14
C HIS A 441 13.20 -18.44 -40.91
N ALA A 442 13.47 -17.38 -40.20
CA ALA A 442 14.83 -16.89 -39.96
C ALA A 442 15.73 -17.93 -39.25
N PHE A 443 15.13 -18.76 -38.41
CA PHE A 443 15.82 -19.85 -37.69
C PHE A 443 15.64 -21.21 -38.33
N SER A 444 15.14 -21.28 -39.58
CA SER A 444 14.97 -22.53 -40.35
C SER A 444 14.15 -23.61 -39.63
N VAL A 445 13.11 -23.17 -38.90
CA VAL A 445 12.15 -24.07 -38.25
C VAL A 445 11.08 -24.53 -39.25
N ILE A 446 10.68 -23.64 -40.17
CA ILE A 446 9.70 -23.86 -41.25
C ILE A 446 10.26 -23.40 -42.57
#